data_96a93529eb6f8c6fb0578d4aa6ec864a
#
_entry.id   96a93529eb6f8c6fb0578d4aa6ec864a
#
_cell.length_a   1.000
_cell.length_b   1.000
_cell.length_c   1.000
_cell.angle_alpha   90.00
_cell.angle_beta   90.00
_cell.angle_gamma   90.00
#
_symmetry.space_group_name_H-M   'P 1'
#
loop_
_entity.id
_entity.type
_entity.pdbx_description
1 polymer ?
#
loop_
_entity_poly.entity_id
_entity_poly.type
_entity_poly.pdbx_seq_one_letter_code
_entity_poly.pdbx_strand_id
1 'polypeptide(L)'
;FKDHHSRSLRLARDAGIKIAAGTDEGGWQHGNNARELGLLVQHGLSPMEAIGAATGNAAACLGLQDTVGTIEPGKTADIILVSGNPLKDISILEWGVSTQLVMKGGNVVVDRRQNTNRP
;
A
#
# COMPACT_ATOMS: atom_id res chain seq x y z
N PHE A 1 -6.71 -20.86 13.87
CA PHE A 1 -5.81 -20.43 12.79
C PHE A 1 -5.65 -18.90 12.75
N LYS A 2 -6.75 -18.12 12.73
CA LYS A 2 -6.69 -16.65 12.67
C LYS A 2 -5.93 -16.00 13.83
N ASP A 3 -6.07 -16.53 15.05
CA ASP A 3 -5.43 -15.96 16.24
C ASP A 3 -3.89 -16.08 16.23
N HIS A 4 -3.37 -17.14 15.62
CA HIS A 4 -1.92 -17.34 15.51
C HIS A 4 -1.26 -16.32 14.56
N HIS A 5 -1.87 -16.02 13.42
CA HIS A 5 -1.35 -15.03 12.48
C HIS A 5 -1.34 -13.63 13.09
N SER A 6 -2.45 -13.23 13.72
CA SER A 6 -2.53 -11.93 14.43
C SER A 6 -1.49 -11.80 15.53
N ARG A 7 -1.25 -12.88 16.29
CA ARG A 7 -0.26 -12.89 17.34
C ARG A 7 1.16 -12.76 16.78
N SER A 8 1.49 -13.52 15.73
CA SER A 8 2.81 -13.47 15.10
C SER A 8 3.11 -12.10 14.52
N LEU A 9 2.14 -11.48 13.84
CA LEU A 9 2.29 -10.13 13.29
C LEU A 9 2.56 -9.10 14.39
N ARG A 10 1.79 -9.13 15.48
CA ARG A 10 1.99 -8.22 16.61
C ARG A 10 3.33 -8.42 17.30
N LEU A 11 3.74 -9.66 17.51
CA LEU A 11 5.05 -9.96 18.10
C LEU A 11 6.21 -9.44 17.22
N ALA A 12 6.10 -9.61 15.89
CA ALA A 12 7.10 -9.10 14.96
C ALA A 12 7.17 -7.57 15.01
N ARG A 13 6.01 -6.89 14.96
CA ARG A 13 5.93 -5.44 15.09
C ARG A 13 6.53 -4.96 16.42
N ASP A 14 6.13 -5.55 17.53
CA ASP A 14 6.56 -5.14 18.87
C ASP A 14 8.06 -5.40 19.11
N ALA A 15 8.61 -6.39 18.40
CA ALA A 15 10.05 -6.66 18.36
C ALA A 15 10.83 -5.73 17.42
N GLY A 16 10.17 -4.79 16.74
CA GLY A 16 10.80 -3.85 15.82
C GLY A 16 11.21 -4.47 14.47
N ILE A 17 10.68 -5.65 14.13
CA ILE A 17 10.98 -6.30 12.86
C ILE A 17 10.25 -5.54 11.75
N LYS A 18 10.97 -5.21 10.66
CA LYS A 18 10.38 -4.61 9.47
C LYS A 18 9.46 -5.61 8.77
N ILE A 19 8.23 -5.21 8.58
CA ILE A 19 7.20 -6.01 7.89
C ILE A 19 7.05 -5.47 6.48
N ALA A 20 7.13 -6.35 5.47
CA ALA A 20 6.79 -6.05 4.09
C ALA A 20 5.46 -6.73 3.74
N ALA A 21 4.59 -6.01 3.03
CA ALA A 21 3.31 -6.56 2.57
C ALA A 21 3.52 -7.50 1.38
N GLY A 22 2.75 -8.61 1.36
CA GLY A 22 2.71 -9.55 0.26
C GLY A 22 1.42 -10.35 0.30
N THR A 23 0.74 -10.50 -0.84
CA THR A 23 -0.59 -11.10 -0.94
C THR A 23 -0.57 -12.58 -1.26
N ASP A 24 0.51 -13.08 -1.85
CA ASP A 24 0.57 -14.43 -2.44
C ASP A 24 -0.64 -14.72 -3.38
N GLU A 25 -1.10 -13.67 -4.07
CA GLU A 25 -2.32 -13.71 -4.88
C GLU A 25 -2.05 -14.49 -6.17
N GLY A 26 -2.45 -15.74 -6.20
CA GLY A 26 -2.10 -16.68 -7.27
C GLY A 26 -3.26 -17.39 -7.96
N GLY A 27 -4.51 -16.97 -7.78
CA GLY A 27 -5.54 -17.83 -8.30
C GLY A 27 -6.71 -17.16 -9.03
N TRP A 28 -7.36 -16.18 -8.48
CA TRP A 28 -8.70 -15.86 -8.98
C TRP A 28 -9.26 -14.46 -8.67
N GLN A 29 -8.53 -13.60 -8.01
CA GLN A 29 -8.94 -12.19 -7.86
C GLN A 29 -7.75 -11.26 -7.95
N HIS A 30 -7.18 -11.14 -9.15
CA HIS A 30 -6.15 -10.12 -9.39
C HIS A 30 -6.74 -8.71 -9.31
N GLY A 31 -5.94 -7.77 -8.81
CA GLY A 31 -6.26 -6.34 -8.84
C GLY A 31 -6.70 -5.75 -7.51
N ASN A 32 -6.88 -6.54 -6.44
CA ASN A 32 -7.18 -6.01 -5.11
C ASN A 32 -6.06 -6.26 -4.08
N ASN A 33 -4.81 -6.12 -4.50
CA ASN A 33 -3.66 -6.31 -3.61
C ASN A 33 -3.68 -5.36 -2.40
N ALA A 34 -4.31 -4.20 -2.54
CA ALA A 34 -4.48 -3.25 -1.45
C ALA A 34 -5.34 -3.76 -0.28
N ARG A 35 -6.14 -4.81 -0.48
CA ARG A 35 -6.86 -5.50 0.60
C ARG A 35 -5.91 -6.04 1.68
N GLU A 36 -4.69 -6.42 1.31
CA GLU A 36 -3.66 -6.86 2.27
C GLU A 36 -3.39 -5.80 3.34
N LEU A 37 -3.38 -4.51 2.97
CA LEU A 37 -3.18 -3.42 3.92
C LEU A 37 -4.31 -3.39 4.96
N GLY A 38 -5.55 -3.61 4.53
CA GLY A 38 -6.70 -3.73 5.43
C GLY A 38 -6.56 -4.92 6.38
N LEU A 39 -6.09 -6.06 5.90
CA LEU A 39 -5.83 -7.23 6.73
C LEU A 39 -4.70 -6.98 7.74
N LEU A 40 -3.61 -6.35 7.33
CA LEU A 40 -2.52 -5.97 8.24
C LEU A 40 -3.02 -5.06 9.37
N VAL A 41 -3.89 -4.08 9.05
CA VAL A 41 -4.51 -3.21 10.06
C VAL A 41 -5.45 -4.00 10.96
N GLN A 42 -6.30 -4.87 10.40
CA GLN A 42 -7.21 -5.72 11.18
C GLN A 42 -6.45 -6.61 12.16
N HIS A 43 -5.23 -7.02 11.82
CA HIS A 43 -4.41 -7.92 12.63
C HIS A 43 -3.39 -7.21 13.53
N GLY A 44 -3.35 -5.89 13.54
CA GLY A 44 -2.65 -5.14 14.59
C GLY A 44 -1.65 -4.07 14.14
N LEU A 45 -1.47 -3.83 12.85
CA LEU A 45 -0.71 -2.66 12.39
C LEU A 45 -1.57 -1.40 12.41
N SER A 46 -0.96 -0.24 12.58
CA SER A 46 -1.60 1.02 12.25
C SER A 46 -1.72 1.19 10.73
N PRO A 47 -2.63 2.05 10.23
CA PRO A 47 -2.71 2.33 8.79
C PRO A 47 -1.39 2.83 8.20
N MET A 48 -0.64 3.64 8.92
CA MET A 48 0.68 4.13 8.47
C MET A 48 1.71 2.98 8.40
N GLU A 49 1.72 2.08 9.38
CA GLU A 49 2.60 0.90 9.35
C GLU A 49 2.25 -0.02 8.17
N ALA A 50 0.96 -0.22 7.87
CA ALA A 50 0.52 -1.00 6.72
C ALA A 50 0.94 -0.36 5.38
N ILE A 51 0.80 0.96 5.24
CA ILE A 51 1.29 1.70 4.07
C ILE A 51 2.82 1.57 3.96
N GLY A 52 3.54 1.74 5.07
CA GLY A 52 4.99 1.55 5.12
C GLY A 52 5.40 0.13 4.71
N ALA A 53 4.64 -0.89 5.12
CA ALA A 53 4.87 -2.28 4.75
C ALA A 53 4.74 -2.51 3.23
N ALA A 54 3.84 -1.78 2.56
CA ALA A 54 3.61 -1.90 1.12
C ALA A 54 4.50 -0.95 0.27
N THR A 55 5.26 -0.08 0.90
CA THR A 55 6.08 0.93 0.19
C THR A 55 7.55 0.85 0.61
N GLY A 56 7.99 1.65 1.55
CA GLY A 56 9.40 1.73 1.95
C GLY A 56 9.98 0.41 2.46
N ASN A 57 9.23 -0.33 3.29
CA ASN A 57 9.69 -1.62 3.80
C ASN A 57 9.73 -2.69 2.70
N ALA A 58 8.75 -2.69 1.79
CA ALA A 58 8.73 -3.59 0.63
C ALA A 58 9.93 -3.31 -0.29
N ALA A 59 10.21 -2.04 -0.57
CA ALA A 59 11.38 -1.65 -1.35
C ALA A 59 12.68 -2.12 -0.70
N ALA A 60 12.82 -1.94 0.61
CA ALA A 60 13.99 -2.42 1.37
C ALA A 60 14.11 -3.95 1.34
N CYS A 61 13.00 -4.67 1.44
CA CYS A 61 12.96 -6.13 1.35
C CYS A 61 13.48 -6.65 0.00
N LEU A 62 13.22 -5.89 -1.08
CA LEU A 62 13.66 -6.20 -2.44
C LEU A 62 15.04 -5.62 -2.79
N GLY A 63 15.70 -4.89 -1.88
CA GLY A 63 16.96 -4.20 -2.16
C GLY A 63 16.81 -2.99 -3.10
N LEU A 64 15.61 -2.40 -3.17
CA LEU A 64 15.26 -1.30 -4.07
C LEU A 64 15.04 0.03 -3.32
N GLN A 65 15.39 0.11 -2.05
CA GLN A 65 15.14 1.27 -1.18
C GLN A 65 15.77 2.58 -1.69
N ASP A 66 16.82 2.49 -2.48
CA ASP A 66 17.50 3.68 -3.03
C ASP A 66 16.82 4.22 -4.29
N THR A 67 15.90 3.44 -4.89
CA THR A 67 15.28 3.79 -6.17
C THR A 67 13.78 4.00 -6.11
N VAL A 68 13.07 3.32 -5.19
CA VAL A 68 11.61 3.38 -5.04
C VAL A 68 11.18 3.27 -3.57
N GLY A 69 9.89 3.35 -3.31
CA GLY A 69 9.27 3.04 -2.03
C GLY A 69 9.01 4.25 -1.14
N THR A 70 9.66 5.38 -1.39
CA THR A 70 9.43 6.65 -0.67
C THR A 70 9.45 7.81 -1.64
N ILE A 71 8.78 8.91 -1.28
CA ILE A 71 8.77 10.15 -2.07
C ILE A 71 9.95 11.00 -1.64
N GLU A 72 11.05 10.86 -2.37
CA GLU A 72 12.31 11.56 -2.11
C GLU A 72 12.96 11.99 -3.42
N PRO A 73 13.68 13.12 -3.43
CA PRO A 73 14.45 13.56 -4.62
C PRO A 73 15.40 12.46 -5.10
N GLY A 74 15.42 12.23 -6.40
CA GLY A 74 16.29 11.24 -7.05
C GLY A 74 15.70 9.84 -7.16
N LYS A 75 14.59 9.55 -6.49
CA LYS A 75 13.87 8.27 -6.64
C LYS A 75 12.90 8.29 -7.83
N THR A 76 12.65 7.12 -8.35
CA THR A 76 11.65 6.91 -9.41
C THR A 76 10.26 7.29 -8.91
N ALA A 77 9.56 8.10 -9.67
CA ALA A 77 8.23 8.58 -9.31
C ALA A 77 7.15 7.53 -9.65
N ASP A 78 6.99 6.58 -8.74
CA ASP A 78 5.87 5.64 -8.68
C ASP A 78 4.91 6.11 -7.59
N ILE A 79 3.89 6.87 -7.97
CA ILE A 79 3.06 7.66 -7.04
C ILE A 79 1.58 7.46 -7.38
N ILE A 80 0.76 7.33 -6.35
CA ILE A 80 -0.70 7.40 -6.48
C ILE A 80 -1.26 8.61 -5.74
N LEU A 81 -2.29 9.23 -6.31
CA LEU A 81 -3.15 10.18 -5.60
C LEU A 81 -4.47 9.49 -5.27
N VAL A 82 -4.89 9.60 -4.03
CA VAL A 82 -6.17 9.06 -3.57
C VAL A 82 -7.06 10.17 -3.03
N SER A 83 -8.36 10.06 -3.24
CA SER A 83 -9.33 10.91 -2.56
C SER A 83 -9.68 10.31 -1.20
N GLY A 84 -9.63 11.14 -0.16
CA GLY A 84 -9.83 10.70 1.22
C GLY A 84 -8.52 10.52 1.98
N ASN A 85 -8.64 10.04 3.22
CA ASN A 85 -7.51 9.87 4.13
C ASN A 85 -7.35 8.40 4.51
N PRO A 86 -6.37 7.67 3.93
CA PRO A 86 -6.15 6.25 4.22
C PRO A 86 -5.69 5.99 5.66
N LEU A 87 -5.24 7.01 6.39
CA LEU A 87 -4.91 6.87 7.81
C LEU A 87 -6.15 6.81 8.71
N LYS A 88 -7.30 7.29 8.22
CA LYS A 88 -8.59 7.17 8.89
C LYS A 88 -9.34 5.91 8.47
N ASP A 89 -9.23 5.55 7.19
CA ASP A 89 -9.86 4.38 6.61
C ASP A 89 -8.97 3.80 5.51
N ILE A 90 -8.25 2.74 5.85
CA ILE A 90 -7.33 2.09 4.92
C ILE A 90 -8.07 1.40 3.75
N SER A 91 -9.34 1.05 3.93
CA SER A 91 -10.13 0.37 2.91
C SER A 91 -10.38 1.19 1.66
N ILE A 92 -10.21 2.51 1.73
CA ILE A 92 -10.32 3.39 0.54
C ILE A 92 -9.29 3.04 -0.55
N LEU A 93 -8.23 2.33 -0.22
CA LEU A 93 -7.22 1.87 -1.17
C LEU A 93 -7.66 0.63 -1.95
N GLU A 94 -8.64 -0.12 -1.43
CA GLU A 94 -9.11 -1.35 -2.06
C GLU A 94 -9.73 -1.07 -3.43
N TRP A 95 -9.50 -1.99 -4.37
CA TRP A 95 -10.01 -1.92 -5.75
C TRP A 95 -9.64 -0.64 -6.52
N GLY A 96 -8.81 0.22 -5.96
CA GLY A 96 -8.43 1.48 -6.57
C GLY A 96 -9.59 2.47 -6.79
N VAL A 97 -10.73 2.30 -6.10
CA VAL A 97 -11.91 3.15 -6.28
C VAL A 97 -11.66 4.61 -5.91
N SER A 98 -10.84 4.85 -4.90
CA SER A 98 -10.45 6.21 -4.48
C SER A 98 -9.21 6.73 -5.20
N THR A 99 -8.59 5.93 -6.07
CA THR A 99 -7.39 6.34 -6.80
C THR A 99 -7.77 7.31 -7.92
N GLN A 100 -7.25 8.53 -7.83
CA GLN A 100 -7.50 9.61 -8.78
C GLN A 100 -6.42 9.69 -9.86
N LEU A 101 -5.19 9.36 -9.51
CA LEU A 101 -4.06 9.37 -10.43
C LEU A 101 -3.10 8.24 -10.10
N VAL A 102 -2.52 7.64 -11.13
CA VAL A 102 -1.39 6.71 -11.02
C VAL A 102 -0.26 7.21 -11.90
N MET A 103 0.90 7.39 -11.30
CA MET A 103 2.15 7.71 -11.98
C MET A 103 3.10 6.53 -11.84
N LYS A 104 3.72 6.14 -12.95
CA LYS A 104 4.75 5.10 -13.00
C LYS A 104 5.97 5.61 -13.75
N GLY A 105 7.11 5.57 -13.10
CA GLY A 105 8.36 6.08 -13.68
C GLY A 105 8.29 7.55 -14.09
N GLY A 106 7.52 8.37 -13.38
CA GLY A 106 7.29 9.77 -13.71
C GLY A 106 6.21 10.02 -14.78
N ASN A 107 5.66 8.97 -15.40
CA ASN A 107 4.62 9.09 -16.41
C ASN A 107 3.24 8.83 -15.80
N VAL A 108 2.28 9.69 -16.07
CA VAL A 108 0.88 9.50 -15.67
C VAL A 108 0.27 8.42 -16.54
N VAL A 109 -0.11 7.29 -15.94
CA VAL A 109 -0.72 6.13 -16.62
C VAL A 109 -2.22 6.03 -16.38
N VAL A 110 -2.72 6.63 -15.30
CA VAL A 110 -4.15 6.79 -15.00
C VAL A 110 -4.40 8.20 -14.50
N ASP A 111 -5.37 8.89 -15.06
CA ASP A 111 -5.86 10.18 -14.55
C ASP A 111 -7.39 10.21 -14.59
N ARG A 112 -8.00 10.20 -13.43
CA ARG A 112 -9.46 10.25 -13.25
C ARG A 112 -9.96 11.62 -12.79
N ARG A 113 -9.08 12.59 -12.58
CA ARG A 113 -9.42 13.92 -12.06
C ARG A 113 -10.25 14.76 -13.05
N GLN A 114 -10.16 14.46 -14.35
CA GLN A 114 -10.85 15.22 -15.39
C GLN A 114 -12.34 14.86 -15.56
N ASN A 115 -12.83 13.83 -14.85
CA ASN A 115 -14.24 13.43 -14.96
C ASN A 115 -15.20 14.20 -14.03
N THR A 116 -14.73 15.21 -13.30
CA THR A 116 -15.57 16.00 -12.39
C THR A 116 -16.17 17.26 -13.05
N ASN A 117 -15.86 17.54 -14.32
CA ASN A 117 -16.38 18.68 -15.06
C ASN A 117 -16.99 18.24 -16.41
N ARG A 118 -18.10 17.50 -16.38
CA ARG A 118 -19.07 17.53 -17.47
C ARG A 118 -20.42 17.97 -16.89
N PRO A 119 -20.99 19.07 -17.44
CA PRO A 119 -22.31 19.56 -17.06
C PRO A 119 -23.39 18.56 -17.39
#